data_517db8c6e165fd9b298fa2216fa135bc
#
_entry.id   517db8c6e165fd9b298fa2216fa135bc
#
_cell.length_a   1.000
_cell.length_b   1.000
_cell.length_c   1.000
_cell.angle_alpha   90.00
_cell.angle_beta   90.00
_cell.angle_gamma   90.00
#
_symmetry.space_group_name_H-M   'P 1'
#
loop_
_entity.id
_entity.type
_entity.pdbx_description
1 polymer ?
#
loop_
_entity_poly.entity_id
_entity_poly.type
_entity_poly.pdbx_seq_one_letter_code
_entity_poly.pdbx_strand_id
1 'polypeptide(L)'
;IIFIDGFDSEIVRHPSDAVQKFKERNYKLLFSKEFVSNNVLDHMKELSFTYCKDNIVLNTGLYMGYVKYLKPFLKHNLSQMCKDDQRTANQSCNTFEFLSVDGSNEIFQNIGGTSQHIEPNVVFVSYPGSITMKRVYRAMFEYGQFFTKWILLLYVFLFVLLVYKKWHIPLIV
;
A
#
# COMPACT_ATOMS: atom_id res chain seq x y z
N ILE A 1 -21.96 -2.40 -0.70
CA ILE A 1 -21.32 -1.11 -0.30
C ILE A 1 -20.17 -0.87 -1.26
N ILE A 2 -20.03 0.38 -1.69
CA ILE A 2 -18.86 0.90 -2.37
C ILE A 2 -18.29 1.99 -1.47
N PHE A 3 -17.02 1.92 -1.16
CA PHE A 3 -16.29 2.94 -0.41
C PHE A 3 -15.28 3.62 -1.33
N ILE A 4 -15.26 4.94 -1.32
CA ILE A 4 -14.29 5.76 -2.02
C ILE A 4 -13.79 6.84 -1.07
N ASP A 5 -12.48 7.06 -1.03
CA ASP A 5 -11.90 8.15 -0.24
C ASP A 5 -12.36 9.50 -0.81
N GLY A 6 -12.92 10.35 0.05
CA GLY A 6 -13.67 11.52 -0.38
C GLY A 6 -12.83 12.71 -0.84
N PHE A 7 -11.50 12.70 -0.64
CA PHE A 7 -10.67 13.88 -0.89
C PHE A 7 -9.84 13.82 -2.16
N ASP A 8 -9.53 12.63 -2.62
CA ASP A 8 -8.63 12.42 -3.75
C ASP A 8 -9.14 11.37 -4.74
N SER A 9 -10.44 11.14 -4.77
CA SER A 9 -11.05 10.16 -5.67
C SER A 9 -12.12 10.78 -6.54
N GLU A 10 -12.27 10.23 -7.73
CA GLU A 10 -13.34 10.62 -8.67
C GLU A 10 -14.03 9.41 -9.28
N ILE A 11 -15.26 9.63 -9.75
CA ILE A 11 -16.07 8.65 -10.47
C ILE A 11 -15.98 8.99 -11.95
N VAL A 12 -15.26 8.18 -12.73
CA VAL A 12 -15.03 8.44 -14.16
C VAL A 12 -16.01 7.72 -15.09
N ARG A 13 -16.78 6.76 -14.55
CA ARG A 13 -17.85 6.05 -15.24
C ARG A 13 -19.05 5.83 -14.33
N HIS A 14 -20.16 5.41 -14.92
CA HIS A 14 -21.37 5.16 -14.14
C HIS A 14 -21.14 4.03 -13.12
N PRO A 15 -21.50 4.20 -11.83
CA PRO A 15 -21.25 3.19 -10.79
C PRO A 15 -21.91 1.81 -11.04
N SER A 16 -22.97 1.76 -11.87
CA SER A 16 -23.58 0.50 -12.29
C SER A 16 -22.60 -0.44 -12.98
N ASP A 17 -21.62 0.12 -13.72
CA ASP A 17 -20.62 -0.66 -14.47
C ASP A 17 -19.72 -1.41 -13.50
N ALA A 18 -19.36 -0.76 -12.38
CA ALA A 18 -18.61 -1.41 -11.30
C ALA A 18 -19.42 -2.55 -10.66
N VAL A 19 -20.71 -2.30 -10.39
CA VAL A 19 -21.60 -3.31 -9.80
C VAL A 19 -21.78 -4.50 -10.74
N GLN A 20 -21.90 -4.25 -12.03
CA GLN A 20 -22.03 -5.30 -13.04
C GLN A 20 -20.75 -6.16 -13.06
N LYS A 21 -19.58 -5.56 -13.25
CA LYS A 21 -18.27 -6.25 -13.27
C LYS A 21 -18.03 -7.04 -11.98
N PHE A 22 -18.31 -6.44 -10.84
CA PHE A 22 -18.18 -7.08 -9.54
C PHE A 22 -18.99 -8.37 -9.43
N LYS A 23 -20.24 -8.36 -9.95
CA LYS A 23 -21.11 -9.53 -9.98
C LYS A 23 -20.66 -10.57 -10.99
N GLU A 24 -20.29 -10.16 -12.20
CA GLU A 24 -19.79 -11.03 -13.28
C GLU A 24 -18.55 -11.81 -12.85
N ARG A 25 -17.63 -11.14 -12.17
CA ARG A 25 -16.39 -11.74 -11.60
C ARG A 25 -16.64 -12.52 -10.31
N ASN A 26 -17.88 -12.52 -9.80
CA ASN A 26 -18.27 -13.20 -8.56
C ASN A 26 -17.45 -12.74 -7.32
N TYR A 27 -16.98 -11.50 -7.32
CA TYR A 27 -16.28 -10.93 -6.17
C TYR A 27 -17.19 -10.87 -4.94
N LYS A 28 -16.60 -10.99 -3.76
CA LYS A 28 -17.29 -10.90 -2.46
C LYS A 28 -16.89 -9.63 -1.71
N LEU A 29 -15.60 -9.36 -1.69
CA LEU A 29 -14.96 -8.15 -1.17
C LEU A 29 -13.76 -7.87 -2.06
N LEU A 30 -13.73 -6.70 -2.70
CA LEU A 30 -12.70 -6.29 -3.67
C LEU A 30 -12.09 -4.98 -3.21
N PHE A 31 -10.77 -4.95 -3.11
CA PHE A 31 -9.97 -3.75 -2.86
C PHE A 31 -9.23 -3.31 -4.11
N SER A 32 -8.92 -2.03 -4.20
CA SER A 32 -8.01 -1.54 -5.22
C SER A 32 -6.57 -1.99 -4.93
N LYS A 33 -5.76 -2.03 -5.98
CA LYS A 33 -4.32 -2.23 -5.88
C LYS A 33 -3.64 -0.91 -5.51
N GLU A 34 -2.64 -0.97 -4.62
CA GLU A 34 -1.80 0.18 -4.32
C GLU A 34 -1.00 0.60 -5.55
N PHE A 35 -0.87 1.91 -5.75
CA PHE A 35 0.04 2.43 -6.76
C PHE A 35 1.48 2.34 -6.24
N VAL A 36 2.34 1.74 -7.04
CA VAL A 36 3.78 1.68 -6.81
C VAL A 36 4.47 2.33 -7.97
N SER A 37 5.18 3.42 -7.73
CA SER A 37 6.04 4.06 -8.73
C SER A 37 7.48 3.55 -8.60
N ASN A 38 8.30 3.88 -9.58
CA ASN A 38 9.72 3.50 -9.58
C ASN A 38 10.59 4.39 -8.66
N ASN A 39 9.99 5.20 -7.79
CA ASN A 39 10.76 6.02 -6.86
C ASN A 39 11.10 5.27 -5.57
N VAL A 40 12.21 5.66 -4.95
CA VAL A 40 12.74 5.00 -3.74
C VAL A 40 11.75 5.00 -2.58
N LEU A 41 10.96 6.08 -2.42
CA LEU A 41 10.00 6.20 -1.32
C LEU A 41 8.82 5.24 -1.48
N ASP A 42 8.31 5.07 -2.70
CA ASP A 42 7.24 4.13 -2.98
C ASP A 42 7.73 2.68 -2.83
N HIS A 43 8.96 2.41 -3.23
CA HIS A 43 9.57 1.10 -3.01
C HIS A 43 9.77 0.79 -1.52
N MET A 44 10.21 1.77 -0.72
CA MET A 44 10.27 1.64 0.74
C MET A 44 8.89 1.41 1.35
N LYS A 45 7.86 2.12 0.86
CA LYS A 45 6.47 1.93 1.26
C LYS A 45 6.02 0.51 0.96
N GLU A 46 6.25 0.03 -0.26
CA GLU A 46 5.92 -1.34 -0.67
C GLU A 46 6.56 -2.40 0.24
N LEU A 47 7.86 -2.26 0.52
CA LEU A 47 8.59 -3.15 1.42
C LEU A 47 8.08 -3.11 2.87
N SER A 48 7.37 -2.06 3.27
CA SER A 48 6.78 -1.93 4.60
C SER A 48 5.46 -2.67 4.77
N PHE A 49 4.81 -3.04 3.66
CA PHE A 49 3.56 -3.77 3.65
C PHE A 49 3.80 -5.27 3.44
N THR A 50 2.96 -6.07 4.08
CA THR A 50 2.85 -7.49 3.74
C THR A 50 2.09 -7.61 2.42
N TYR A 51 2.59 -8.40 1.50
CA TYR A 51 1.85 -8.68 0.28
C TYR A 51 0.57 -9.45 0.56
N CYS A 52 -0.48 -9.02 -0.09
CA CYS A 52 -1.74 -9.72 -0.20
C CYS A 52 -1.65 -10.81 -1.29
N LYS A 53 -2.78 -11.29 -1.75
CA LYS A 53 -2.87 -12.29 -2.82
C LYS A 53 -2.13 -11.83 -4.08
N ASP A 54 -1.52 -12.78 -4.77
CA ASP A 54 -0.79 -12.56 -6.02
C ASP A 54 0.38 -11.56 -5.89
N ASN A 55 0.96 -11.44 -4.69
CA ASN A 55 2.02 -10.50 -4.39
C ASN A 55 1.65 -9.02 -4.64
N ILE A 56 0.39 -8.69 -4.48
CA ILE A 56 -0.11 -7.33 -4.66
C ILE A 56 -0.32 -6.68 -3.29
N VAL A 57 0.06 -5.40 -3.16
CA VAL A 57 -0.31 -4.57 -2.01
C VAL A 57 -1.69 -3.99 -2.27
N LEU A 58 -2.65 -4.25 -1.38
CA LEU A 58 -3.97 -3.63 -1.46
C LEU A 58 -3.97 -2.20 -0.93
N ASN A 59 -4.87 -1.38 -1.45
CA ASN A 59 -5.13 -0.03 -0.97
C ASN A 59 -6.54 0.05 -0.36
N THR A 60 -6.66 0.70 0.80
CA THR A 60 -7.91 0.83 1.56
C THR A 60 -8.76 2.03 1.17
N GLY A 61 -8.26 2.91 0.31
CA GLY A 61 -8.99 4.10 -0.16
C GLY A 61 -10.14 3.80 -1.13
N LEU A 62 -10.08 2.67 -1.84
CA LEU A 62 -11.11 2.23 -2.78
C LEU A 62 -11.42 0.75 -2.56
N TYR A 63 -12.66 0.44 -2.20
CA TYR A 63 -13.10 -0.95 -2.12
C TYR A 63 -14.62 -1.09 -2.30
N MET A 64 -15.07 -2.28 -2.65
CA MET A 64 -16.48 -2.63 -2.66
C MET A 64 -16.70 -4.06 -2.19
N GLY A 65 -17.87 -4.32 -1.59
CA GLY A 65 -18.20 -5.65 -1.10
C GLY A 65 -19.61 -5.78 -0.56
N TYR A 66 -20.02 -7.03 -0.40
CA TYR A 66 -21.23 -7.33 0.32
C TYR A 66 -21.02 -7.14 1.82
N VAL A 67 -22.02 -6.57 2.52
CA VAL A 67 -21.97 -6.29 3.96
C VAL A 67 -21.56 -7.51 4.78
N LYS A 68 -22.05 -8.70 4.40
CA LYS A 68 -21.76 -9.95 5.11
C LYS A 68 -20.28 -10.34 5.11
N TYR A 69 -19.49 -9.90 4.10
CA TYR A 69 -18.06 -10.14 4.01
C TYR A 69 -17.24 -8.95 4.53
N LEU A 70 -17.73 -7.75 4.29
CA LEU A 70 -17.05 -6.54 4.75
C LEU A 70 -17.06 -6.42 6.28
N LYS A 71 -18.20 -6.70 6.92
CA LYS A 71 -18.34 -6.59 8.37
C LYS A 71 -17.32 -7.41 9.18
N PRO A 72 -17.13 -8.73 8.93
CA PRO A 72 -16.11 -9.50 9.65
C PRO A 72 -14.70 -9.03 9.37
N PHE A 73 -14.39 -8.61 8.13
CA PHE A 73 -13.08 -8.04 7.78
C PHE A 73 -12.80 -6.77 8.57
N LEU A 74 -13.71 -5.79 8.58
CA LEU A 74 -13.55 -4.55 9.33
C LEU A 74 -13.44 -4.80 10.84
N LYS A 75 -14.26 -5.73 11.38
CA LYS A 75 -14.20 -6.09 12.80
C LYS A 75 -12.83 -6.67 13.17
N HIS A 76 -12.29 -7.53 12.31
CA HIS A 76 -10.96 -8.11 12.50
C HIS A 76 -9.89 -7.01 12.50
N ASN A 77 -9.90 -6.13 11.50
CA ASN A 77 -8.92 -5.04 11.41
C ASN A 77 -8.99 -4.09 12.60
N LEU A 78 -10.18 -3.73 13.06
CA LEU A 78 -10.37 -2.91 14.26
C LEU A 78 -9.80 -3.59 15.51
N SER A 79 -9.89 -4.92 15.61
CA SER A 79 -9.37 -5.66 16.75
C SER A 79 -7.85 -5.71 16.84
N GLN A 80 -7.16 -5.45 15.72
CA GLN A 80 -5.68 -5.45 15.67
C GLN A 80 -5.06 -4.19 16.27
N MET A 81 -5.88 -3.19 16.67
CA MET A 81 -5.43 -1.91 17.24
C MET A 81 -4.31 -1.22 16.45
N CYS A 82 -4.23 -1.47 15.16
CA CYS A 82 -3.20 -0.90 14.30
C CYS A 82 -3.56 0.56 13.97
N LYS A 83 -2.54 1.42 13.99
CA LYS A 83 -2.71 2.85 13.65
C LYS A 83 -2.85 3.10 12.15
N ASP A 84 -2.42 2.14 11.32
CA ASP A 84 -2.45 2.21 9.87
C ASP A 84 -3.40 1.12 9.35
N ASP A 85 -4.54 1.54 8.83
CA ASP A 85 -5.60 0.66 8.33
C ASP A 85 -5.17 -0.14 7.11
N GLN A 86 -4.44 0.48 6.18
CA GLN A 86 -3.94 -0.18 4.98
C GLN A 86 -2.94 -1.30 5.33
N ARG A 87 -2.07 -1.04 6.30
CA ARG A 87 -1.11 -2.03 6.77
C ARG A 87 -1.82 -3.22 7.41
N THR A 88 -2.78 -2.95 8.28
CA THR A 88 -3.57 -4.01 8.94
C THR A 88 -4.34 -4.81 7.91
N ALA A 89 -4.94 -4.15 6.92
CA ALA A 89 -5.65 -4.80 5.83
C ALA A 89 -4.73 -5.72 5.01
N ASN A 90 -3.52 -5.28 4.68
CA ASN A 90 -2.54 -6.11 3.98
C ASN A 90 -2.08 -7.32 4.81
N GLN A 91 -1.83 -7.14 6.11
CA GLN A 91 -1.44 -8.24 7.00
C GLN A 91 -2.53 -9.30 7.15
N SER A 92 -3.79 -8.88 7.16
CA SER A 92 -4.94 -9.77 7.37
C SER A 92 -5.56 -10.31 6.08
N CYS A 93 -5.22 -9.77 4.92
CA CYS A 93 -5.91 -10.11 3.67
C CYS A 93 -5.82 -11.59 3.31
N ASN A 94 -4.70 -12.25 3.58
CA ASN A 94 -4.53 -13.68 3.30
C ASN A 94 -5.34 -14.58 4.23
N THR A 95 -5.86 -14.05 5.34
CA THR A 95 -6.74 -14.77 6.28
C THR A 95 -8.16 -14.92 5.70
N PHE A 96 -8.54 -14.02 4.76
CA PHE A 96 -9.89 -13.99 4.21
C PHE A 96 -9.91 -14.46 2.76
N GLU A 97 -10.32 -15.71 2.53
CA GLU A 97 -10.39 -16.29 1.17
C GLU A 97 -11.30 -15.52 0.22
N PHE A 98 -12.35 -14.88 0.77
CA PHE A 98 -13.31 -14.10 0.00
C PHE A 98 -12.84 -12.71 -0.41
N LEU A 99 -11.67 -12.26 0.09
CA LEU A 99 -11.07 -10.99 -0.29
C LEU A 99 -10.33 -11.15 -1.63
N SER A 100 -10.50 -10.18 -2.49
CA SER A 100 -9.78 -10.06 -3.77
C SER A 100 -9.19 -8.67 -3.91
N VAL A 101 -8.16 -8.54 -4.73
CA VAL A 101 -7.56 -7.25 -5.11
C VAL A 101 -7.72 -7.06 -6.61
N ASP A 102 -8.10 -5.86 -7.02
CA ASP A 102 -8.23 -5.47 -8.43
C ASP A 102 -6.86 -5.23 -9.06
N GLY A 103 -6.14 -6.33 -9.31
CA GLY A 103 -4.77 -6.29 -9.83
C GLY A 103 -4.66 -5.75 -11.25
N SER A 104 -5.72 -5.87 -12.03
CA SER A 104 -5.80 -5.45 -13.44
C SER A 104 -6.48 -4.09 -13.67
N ASN A 105 -6.86 -3.39 -12.60
CA ASN A 105 -7.58 -2.12 -12.67
C ASN A 105 -8.87 -2.20 -13.49
N GLU A 106 -9.69 -3.21 -13.26
CA GLU A 106 -10.97 -3.39 -13.97
C GLU A 106 -12.06 -2.45 -13.45
N ILE A 107 -12.03 -2.13 -12.15
CA ILE A 107 -13.03 -1.31 -11.44
C ILE A 107 -12.38 -0.10 -10.80
N PHE A 108 -11.24 -0.32 -10.15
CA PHE A 108 -10.50 0.66 -9.38
C PHE A 108 -9.13 0.92 -9.96
N GLN A 109 -8.67 2.17 -9.90
CA GLN A 109 -7.29 2.51 -10.23
C GLN A 109 -6.77 3.56 -9.25
N ASN A 110 -5.60 3.31 -8.69
CA ASN A 110 -4.82 4.31 -7.97
C ASN A 110 -3.77 4.88 -8.91
N ILE A 111 -3.76 6.19 -9.09
CA ILE A 111 -2.83 6.91 -9.95
C ILE A 111 -1.92 7.74 -9.07
N GLY A 112 -0.61 7.54 -9.18
CA GLY A 112 0.39 8.29 -8.43
C GLY A 112 1.29 9.12 -9.32
N GLY A 113 1.89 10.17 -8.73
CA GLY A 113 2.85 11.02 -9.41
C GLY A 113 2.26 11.89 -10.51
N THR A 114 2.96 11.94 -11.64
CA THR A 114 2.57 12.74 -12.83
C THR A 114 1.81 11.94 -13.87
N SER A 115 1.57 10.67 -13.64
CA SER A 115 0.78 9.86 -14.57
C SER A 115 -0.66 10.34 -14.59
N GLN A 116 -1.20 10.51 -15.80
CA GLN A 116 -2.61 10.86 -16.00
C GLN A 116 -3.33 9.79 -16.83
N HIS A 117 -2.69 8.64 -17.03
CA HIS A 117 -3.31 7.57 -17.80
C HIS A 117 -4.37 6.86 -16.95
N ILE A 118 -5.63 6.99 -17.36
CA ILE A 118 -6.75 6.26 -16.79
C ILE A 118 -7.05 5.08 -17.71
N GLU A 119 -7.05 3.88 -17.14
CA GLU A 119 -7.42 2.68 -17.88
C GLU A 119 -8.88 2.78 -18.39
N PRO A 120 -9.16 2.33 -19.63
CA PRO A 120 -10.43 2.60 -20.29
C PRO A 120 -11.64 1.97 -19.59
N ASN A 121 -11.45 0.97 -18.77
CA ASN A 121 -12.53 0.23 -18.12
C ASN A 121 -12.77 0.62 -16.65
N VAL A 122 -11.92 1.45 -16.08
CA VAL A 122 -12.01 1.87 -14.68
C VAL A 122 -13.25 2.70 -14.41
N VAL A 123 -13.83 2.54 -13.24
CA VAL A 123 -15.01 3.28 -12.78
C VAL A 123 -14.65 4.29 -11.71
N PHE A 124 -13.75 3.92 -10.81
CA PHE A 124 -13.30 4.77 -9.69
C PHE A 124 -11.80 4.94 -9.75
N VAL A 125 -11.36 6.19 -9.71
CA VAL A 125 -9.94 6.56 -9.71
C VAL A 125 -9.62 7.27 -8.42
N SER A 126 -8.49 6.94 -7.80
CA SER A 126 -7.94 7.70 -6.69
C SER A 126 -6.56 8.23 -7.06
N TYR A 127 -6.31 9.44 -6.61
CA TYR A 127 -5.03 10.14 -6.78
C TYR A 127 -4.35 10.26 -5.41
N PRO A 128 -3.78 9.19 -4.85
CA PRO A 128 -3.20 9.21 -3.51
C PRO A 128 -2.05 10.21 -3.45
N GLY A 129 -2.43 11.45 -3.38
CA GLY A 129 -1.73 12.71 -3.17
C GLY A 129 -0.43 12.93 -3.95
N SER A 130 -0.27 14.15 -4.40
CA SER A 130 0.99 14.69 -4.89
C SER A 130 2.10 14.60 -3.82
N ILE A 131 3.34 14.41 -4.24
CA ILE A 131 4.53 14.43 -3.36
C ILE A 131 4.68 15.84 -2.80
N THR A 132 4.06 16.12 -1.67
CA THR A 132 4.34 17.33 -0.90
C THR A 132 5.45 17.02 0.11
N MET A 133 6.26 18.02 0.49
CA MET A 133 7.29 17.83 1.52
C MET A 133 6.73 17.27 2.83
N LYS A 134 5.49 17.61 3.20
CA LYS A 134 4.81 17.03 4.36
C LYS A 134 4.60 15.52 4.22
N ARG A 135 4.30 15.05 3.01
CA ARG A 135 4.08 13.64 2.72
C ARG A 135 5.38 12.86 2.69
N VAL A 136 6.44 13.44 2.15
CA VAL A 136 7.80 12.87 2.23
C VAL A 136 8.20 12.71 3.70
N TYR A 137 8.00 13.74 4.51
CA TYR A 137 8.32 13.70 5.94
C TYR A 137 7.49 12.64 6.69
N ARG A 138 6.18 12.59 6.42
CA ARG A 138 5.29 11.57 6.99
C ARG A 138 5.71 10.16 6.57
N ALA A 139 5.99 9.96 5.29
CA ALA A 139 6.44 8.67 4.78
C ALA A 139 7.78 8.25 5.43
N MET A 140 8.73 9.15 5.56
CA MET A 140 9.99 8.87 6.24
C MET A 140 9.79 8.54 7.71
N PHE A 141 8.87 9.21 8.39
CA PHE A 141 8.59 8.96 9.81
C PHE A 141 7.82 7.66 10.02
N GLU A 142 6.76 7.42 9.25
CA GLU A 142 5.91 6.23 9.39
C GLU A 142 6.61 4.96 8.88
N TYR A 143 7.27 5.02 7.73
CA TYR A 143 7.95 3.87 7.14
C TYR A 143 9.40 3.73 7.59
N GLY A 144 10.06 4.82 7.94
CA GLY A 144 11.43 4.81 8.46
C GLY A 144 11.60 3.97 9.73
N GLN A 145 10.55 3.87 10.55
CA GLN A 145 10.56 3.04 11.76
C GLN A 145 10.84 1.55 11.45
N PHE A 146 10.42 1.06 10.28
CA PHE A 146 10.67 -0.33 9.86
C PHE A 146 12.13 -0.58 9.55
N PHE A 147 12.81 0.45 9.06
CA PHE A 147 14.20 0.37 8.66
C PHE A 147 15.16 0.77 9.80
N THR A 148 14.63 1.25 10.94
CA THR A 148 15.45 1.70 12.06
C THR A 148 16.43 0.60 12.52
N LYS A 149 15.98 -0.65 12.60
CA LYS A 149 16.84 -1.79 12.97
C LYS A 149 17.96 -2.03 11.95
N TRP A 150 17.64 -1.94 10.67
CA TRP A 150 18.60 -2.14 9.59
C TRP A 150 19.57 -0.98 9.48
N ILE A 151 19.10 0.26 9.67
CA ILE A 151 19.93 1.45 9.74
C ILE A 151 20.89 1.34 10.93
N LEU A 152 20.39 0.92 12.10
CA LEU A 152 21.24 0.72 13.27
C LEU A 152 22.30 -0.36 13.02
N LEU A 153 21.93 -1.48 12.43
CA LEU A 153 22.89 -2.55 12.05
C LEU A 153 23.93 -2.04 11.05
N LEU A 154 23.52 -1.24 10.08
CA LEU A 154 24.46 -0.63 9.13
C LEU A 154 25.43 0.32 9.84
N TYR A 155 24.97 1.16 10.77
CA TYR A 155 25.82 2.02 11.59
C TYR A 155 26.82 1.22 12.42
N VAL A 156 26.36 0.15 13.09
CA VAL A 156 27.25 -0.73 13.87
C VAL A 156 28.27 -1.37 12.94
N PHE A 157 27.88 -1.87 11.79
CA PHE A 157 28.79 -2.48 10.82
C PHE A 157 29.85 -1.48 10.32
N LEU A 158 29.43 -0.26 9.93
CA LEU A 158 30.35 0.79 9.51
C LEU A 158 31.30 1.20 10.63
N PHE A 159 30.82 1.30 11.87
CA PHE A 159 31.65 1.59 13.04
C PHE A 159 32.71 0.51 13.25
N VAL A 160 32.32 -0.76 13.18
CA VAL A 160 33.26 -1.90 13.30
C VAL A 160 34.31 -1.85 12.21
N LEU A 161 33.93 -1.56 10.96
CA LEU A 161 34.88 -1.42 9.85
C LEU A 161 35.87 -0.28 10.07
N LEU A 162 35.40 0.87 10.57
CA LEU A 162 36.26 2.02 10.87
C LEU A 162 37.25 1.70 11.99
N VAL A 163 36.80 1.05 13.05
CA VAL A 163 37.67 0.59 14.15
C VAL A 163 38.68 -0.41 13.63
N TYR A 164 38.24 -1.42 12.88
CA TYR A 164 39.12 -2.43 12.27
C TYR A 164 40.18 -1.78 11.38
N LYS A 165 39.79 -0.87 10.51
CA LYS A 165 40.70 -0.12 9.64
C LYS A 165 41.74 0.69 10.43
N LYS A 166 41.31 1.31 11.52
CA LYS A 166 42.20 2.08 12.40
C LYS A 166 43.26 1.20 13.08
N TRP A 167 42.91 -0.03 13.44
CA TRP A 167 43.83 -0.95 14.13
C TRP A 167 44.76 -1.67 13.18
N HIS A 168 44.43 -1.76 11.90
CA HIS A 168 45.21 -2.46 10.88
C HIS A 168 45.93 -1.55 9.88
N ILE A 169 45.92 -0.21 10.09
CA ILE A 169 46.78 0.68 9.33
C ILE A 169 48.17 0.55 9.96
N PRO A 170 49.20 -0.02 9.27
CA PRO A 170 50.57 0.00 9.78
C PRO A 170 50.95 1.46 9.89
N LEU A 171 51.42 1.86 11.07
CA LEU A 171 52.14 3.12 11.26
C LEU A 171 53.40 3.03 10.37
N ILE A 172 53.30 3.60 9.16
CA ILE A 172 54.49 3.84 8.36
C ILE A 172 55.19 5.02 9.03
N VAL A 173 56.20 4.67 9.84
CA VAL A 173 57.16 5.65 10.41
C VAL A 173 58.26 5.81 9.38
#